data_4338a3b49c03295a67b85b26c7a9cbe4
#
_entry.id   4338a3b49c03295a67b85b26c7a9cbe4
#
_cell.length_a   1.000
_cell.length_b   1.000
_cell.length_c   1.000
_cell.angle_alpha   90.00
_cell.angle_beta   90.00
_cell.angle_gamma   90.00
#
_symmetry.space_group_name_H-M   'P 1'
#
loop_
_entity.id
_entity.type
_entity.pdbx_description
1 polymer ?
#
loop_
_entity_poly.entity_id
_entity_poly.type
_entity_poly.pdbx_seq_one_letter_code
_entity_poly.pdbx_strand_id
1 'polypeptide(L)'
;MTDAQDRASSGIPGLDDILGGAGFPRNQMYLVEGNPGAGKTTLGLQFLLEGLRRGERVAYIVLAESAKALRRLARSHGWDIDGIHIIESSNQTESEAYSLFHPSEIELSQANDTILGEIDRLRPERVVVDSLSEVRLLAQDPLRYRRQILTLRRFFDDREITALLLDFVSDGDDRQLESLCHGIIQLSQRTAEYGGHRRRMRVTKLRESAFRDGFHDFCIGRGGLQIFPRLVASEHGRGHTFKQETCASDLPELDALCGGGLDRGTSTLVLGPAGAGKSTLAAVYARAATERGEKVAFFVFDEVPNTLIVRGEGMGLRVLEHIAAGRMLVRQVDPAELAPGQFAHQVRRAVEEFGASMVILDSVNGYHSAMPEERFLSAHLHELLAYLNQINVVSILVMTQSGMIGAGVTSPVDLSYLADTVILLRYFEAHSEIRQAISVVKRRTGPHERSIRELYLDSGGIRIGAPLTEFSGVISGQLVYSGSDLISPTGPRDRASTNLEQ
;
A
#
# COMPACT_ATOMS: atom_id res chain seq x y z
N MET A 1 16.91 -24.55 -8.08
CA MET A 1 17.28 -23.69 -6.93
C MET A 1 18.68 -23.21 -7.23
N THR A 2 18.81 -22.03 -7.84
CA THR A 2 20.09 -21.36 -8.09
C THR A 2 20.68 -20.95 -6.76
N ASP A 3 21.93 -21.30 -6.52
CA ASP A 3 22.65 -21.08 -5.26
C ASP A 3 22.62 -19.58 -4.91
N ALA A 4 22.33 -19.23 -3.64
CA ALA A 4 22.31 -17.84 -3.18
C ALA A 4 23.70 -17.15 -3.31
N GLN A 5 24.76 -17.93 -3.50
CA GLN A 5 26.13 -17.44 -3.76
C GLN A 5 26.31 -16.79 -5.14
N ASP A 6 25.41 -17.10 -6.09
CA ASP A 6 25.50 -16.62 -7.47
C ASP A 6 24.70 -15.31 -7.72
N ARG A 7 24.30 -14.62 -6.64
CA ARG A 7 23.48 -13.41 -6.70
C ARG A 7 24.08 -12.22 -5.96
N ALA A 8 23.92 -11.05 -6.52
CA ALA A 8 24.28 -9.77 -5.94
C ALA A 8 23.03 -9.10 -5.35
N SER A 9 22.90 -9.08 -4.03
CA SER A 9 21.83 -8.35 -3.36
C SER A 9 21.85 -6.88 -3.72
N SER A 10 20.68 -6.28 -3.91
CA SER A 10 20.55 -4.86 -4.25
C SER A 10 20.80 -3.93 -3.06
N GLY A 11 20.71 -4.44 -1.83
CA GLY A 11 20.62 -3.61 -0.63
C GLY A 11 19.27 -2.95 -0.43
N ILE A 12 18.29 -3.27 -1.28
CA ILE A 12 16.92 -2.76 -1.23
C ILE A 12 16.00 -3.96 -1.00
N PRO A 13 15.52 -4.20 0.23
CA PRO A 13 14.83 -5.45 0.59
C PRO A 13 13.70 -5.83 -0.36
N GLY A 14 12.80 -4.94 -0.65
CA GLY A 14 11.68 -5.22 -1.54
C GLY A 14 12.10 -5.51 -2.98
N LEU A 15 13.26 -5.00 -3.45
CA LEU A 15 13.76 -5.27 -4.79
C LEU A 15 14.27 -6.70 -4.92
N ASP A 16 15.00 -7.18 -3.93
CA ASP A 16 15.51 -8.55 -3.96
C ASP A 16 14.38 -9.57 -3.99
N ASP A 17 13.27 -9.33 -3.28
CA ASP A 17 12.06 -10.16 -3.32
C ASP A 17 11.44 -10.21 -4.73
N ILE A 18 11.42 -9.08 -5.43
CA ILE A 18 10.90 -8.99 -6.80
C ILE A 18 11.81 -9.76 -7.77
N LEU A 19 13.13 -9.72 -7.55
CA LEU A 19 14.13 -10.38 -8.38
C LEU A 19 14.31 -11.89 -8.07
N GLY A 20 13.38 -12.49 -7.32
CA GLY A 20 13.41 -13.92 -6.99
C GLY A 20 14.05 -14.26 -5.65
N GLY A 21 14.17 -13.28 -4.73
CA GLY A 21 14.53 -13.44 -3.33
C GLY A 21 15.98 -13.21 -2.94
N ALA A 22 16.92 -13.11 -3.90
CA ALA A 22 18.35 -13.00 -3.59
C ALA A 22 19.08 -11.84 -4.30
N GLY A 23 18.36 -11.05 -5.12
CA GLY A 23 18.94 -9.94 -5.88
C GLY A 23 19.28 -10.28 -7.33
N PHE A 24 20.20 -9.53 -7.91
CA PHE A 24 20.61 -9.67 -9.32
C PHE A 24 21.47 -10.93 -9.56
N PRO A 25 21.24 -11.72 -10.62
CA PRO A 25 22.25 -12.64 -11.13
C PRO A 25 23.61 -11.92 -11.30
N ARG A 26 24.72 -12.56 -10.82
CA ARG A 26 26.05 -11.94 -10.90
C ARG A 26 26.58 -11.92 -12.32
N ASN A 27 27.62 -11.11 -12.52
CA ASN A 27 28.40 -11.06 -13.75
C ASN A 27 27.57 -10.71 -14.99
N GLN A 28 26.53 -9.90 -14.80
CA GLN A 28 25.59 -9.51 -15.84
C GLN A 28 25.36 -8.00 -15.85
N MET A 29 24.92 -7.50 -17.00
CA MET A 29 24.64 -6.10 -17.23
C MET A 29 23.14 -5.81 -17.19
N TYR A 30 22.72 -4.89 -16.34
CA TYR A 30 21.34 -4.49 -16.10
C TYR A 30 21.11 -3.03 -16.50
N LEU A 31 19.93 -2.75 -17.03
CA LEU A 31 19.49 -1.40 -17.35
C LEU A 31 18.48 -0.92 -16.32
N VAL A 32 18.69 0.28 -15.77
CA VAL A 32 17.76 0.98 -14.89
C VAL A 32 17.32 2.25 -15.59
N GLU A 33 16.08 2.24 -16.06
CA GLU A 33 15.49 3.36 -16.81
C GLU A 33 14.53 4.17 -15.94
N GLY A 34 14.44 5.46 -16.20
CA GLY A 34 13.46 6.32 -15.52
C GLY A 34 13.64 7.79 -15.86
N ASN A 35 12.59 8.57 -15.67
CA ASN A 35 12.61 10.02 -15.83
C ASN A 35 13.57 10.69 -14.82
N PRO A 36 13.99 11.94 -15.03
CA PRO A 36 14.73 12.72 -14.05
C PRO A 36 13.97 12.74 -12.71
N GLY A 37 14.69 12.53 -11.59
CA GLY A 37 14.10 12.46 -10.25
C GLY A 37 13.41 11.15 -9.88
N ALA A 38 13.35 10.15 -10.76
CA ALA A 38 12.74 8.86 -10.46
C ALA A 38 13.53 8.01 -9.44
N GLY A 39 14.80 8.36 -9.14
CA GLY A 39 15.59 7.67 -8.11
C GLY A 39 16.68 6.71 -8.64
N LYS A 40 17.04 6.78 -9.92
CA LYS A 40 18.08 5.92 -10.53
C LYS A 40 19.41 5.97 -9.79
N THR A 41 19.96 7.17 -9.61
CA THR A 41 21.23 7.41 -8.91
C THR A 41 21.19 6.90 -7.47
N THR A 42 20.05 7.09 -6.77
CA THR A 42 19.84 6.58 -5.41
C THR A 42 19.85 5.05 -5.38
N LEU A 43 19.21 4.39 -6.35
CA LEU A 43 19.22 2.93 -6.51
C LEU A 43 20.64 2.42 -6.75
N GLY A 44 21.38 3.07 -7.68
CA GLY A 44 22.76 2.71 -7.98
C GLY A 44 23.68 2.81 -6.76
N LEU A 45 23.54 3.89 -5.97
CA LEU A 45 24.30 4.04 -4.73
C LEU A 45 23.98 2.95 -3.70
N GLN A 46 22.70 2.60 -3.49
CA GLN A 46 22.33 1.52 -2.55
C GLN A 46 22.92 0.17 -2.98
N PHE A 47 22.91 -0.11 -4.29
CA PHE A 47 23.51 -1.32 -4.85
C PHE A 47 25.02 -1.43 -4.58
N LEU A 48 25.75 -0.31 -4.68
CA LEU A 48 27.19 -0.29 -4.39
C LEU A 48 27.46 -0.33 -2.88
N LEU A 49 26.67 0.40 -2.07
CA LEU A 49 26.80 0.36 -0.61
C LEU A 49 26.57 -1.05 -0.03
N GLU A 50 25.66 -1.81 -0.61
CA GLU A 50 25.47 -3.20 -0.22
C GLU A 50 26.69 -4.07 -0.62
N GLY A 51 27.30 -3.79 -1.78
CA GLY A 51 28.57 -4.42 -2.16
C GLY A 51 29.67 -4.14 -1.15
N LEU A 52 29.87 -2.87 -0.76
CA LEU A 52 30.85 -2.50 0.27
C LEU A 52 30.59 -3.20 1.60
N ARG A 53 29.31 -3.27 2.04
CA ARG A 53 28.93 -3.97 3.26
C ARG A 53 29.29 -5.47 3.24
N ARG A 54 29.35 -6.05 2.03
CA ARG A 54 29.75 -7.45 1.80
C ARG A 54 31.25 -7.63 1.57
N GLY A 55 32.03 -6.52 1.58
CA GLY A 55 33.48 -6.55 1.34
C GLY A 55 33.86 -6.59 -0.12
N GLU A 56 32.94 -6.31 -1.04
CA GLU A 56 33.18 -6.29 -2.47
C GLU A 56 33.81 -4.94 -2.90
N ARG A 57 34.68 -4.98 -3.93
CA ARG A 57 35.19 -3.77 -4.54
C ARG A 57 34.13 -3.20 -5.48
N VAL A 58 33.87 -1.91 -5.37
CA VAL A 58 32.80 -1.25 -6.10
C VAL A 58 33.27 0.03 -6.77
N ALA A 59 32.73 0.32 -7.94
CA ALA A 59 33.03 1.56 -8.65
C ALA A 59 31.76 2.25 -9.16
N TYR A 60 31.79 3.58 -9.12
CA TYR A 60 30.74 4.45 -9.68
C TYR A 60 31.37 5.30 -10.80
N ILE A 61 30.90 5.13 -12.02
CA ILE A 61 31.32 5.90 -13.19
C ILE A 61 30.35 7.04 -13.39
N VAL A 62 30.84 8.26 -13.24
CA VAL A 62 30.07 9.50 -13.39
C VAL A 62 30.36 10.12 -14.73
N LEU A 63 29.35 10.21 -15.59
CA LEU A 63 29.50 10.78 -16.94
C LEU A 63 28.88 12.17 -17.06
N ALA A 64 27.74 12.42 -16.39
CA ALA A 64 27.00 13.67 -16.50
C ALA A 64 27.18 14.62 -15.30
N GLU A 65 27.32 14.07 -14.11
CA GLU A 65 27.42 14.85 -12.88
C GLU A 65 28.85 14.90 -12.33
N SER A 66 29.10 15.60 -11.24
CA SER A 66 30.39 15.57 -10.55
C SER A 66 30.37 14.66 -9.32
N ALA A 67 31.51 14.09 -8.95
CA ALA A 67 31.67 13.33 -7.71
C ALA A 67 31.24 14.15 -6.48
N LYS A 68 31.40 15.48 -6.52
CA LYS A 68 30.93 16.38 -5.45
C LYS A 68 29.40 16.39 -5.33
N ALA A 69 28.67 16.34 -6.46
CA ALA A 69 27.22 16.26 -6.48
C ALA A 69 26.74 14.91 -5.93
N LEU A 70 27.37 13.82 -6.35
CA LEU A 70 27.10 12.47 -5.88
C LEU A 70 27.31 12.35 -4.35
N ARG A 71 28.41 12.92 -3.81
CA ARG A 71 28.66 12.95 -2.35
C ARG A 71 27.60 13.77 -1.59
N ARG A 72 27.12 14.88 -2.17
CA ARG A 72 26.01 15.67 -1.56
C ARG A 72 24.72 14.86 -1.52
N LEU A 73 24.39 14.16 -2.60
CA LEU A 73 23.22 13.28 -2.64
C LEU A 73 23.33 12.18 -1.57
N ALA A 74 24.46 11.49 -1.48
CA ALA A 74 24.69 10.46 -0.48
C ALA A 74 24.47 10.99 0.96
N ARG A 75 25.03 12.16 1.27
CA ARG A 75 24.84 12.81 2.59
C ARG A 75 23.40 13.15 2.89
N SER A 76 22.59 13.52 1.89
CA SER A 76 21.16 13.80 2.10
C SER A 76 20.37 12.56 2.52
N HIS A 77 20.84 11.38 2.15
CA HIS A 77 20.30 10.08 2.59
C HIS A 77 20.95 9.55 3.89
N GLY A 78 21.98 10.25 4.40
CA GLY A 78 22.73 9.84 5.58
C GLY A 78 23.78 8.77 5.28
N TRP A 79 24.25 8.67 4.05
CA TRP A 79 25.22 7.67 3.61
C TRP A 79 26.65 8.21 3.56
N ASP A 80 27.58 7.37 3.99
CA ASP A 80 29.01 7.49 3.71
C ASP A 80 29.34 6.66 2.48
N ILE A 81 30.00 7.28 1.49
CA ILE A 81 30.38 6.65 0.23
C ILE A 81 31.90 6.71 -0.02
N ASP A 82 32.69 6.99 1.01
CA ASP A 82 34.15 7.12 0.88
C ASP A 82 34.80 5.79 0.43
N GLY A 83 34.15 4.64 0.67
CA GLY A 83 34.59 3.35 0.16
C GLY A 83 34.26 3.08 -1.32
N ILE A 84 33.42 3.91 -1.96
CA ILE A 84 33.08 3.77 -3.38
C ILE A 84 34.15 4.46 -4.22
N HIS A 85 34.77 3.70 -5.13
CA HIS A 85 35.71 4.30 -6.09
C HIS A 85 34.92 5.05 -7.17
N ILE A 86 35.03 6.39 -7.18
CA ILE A 86 34.31 7.24 -8.12
C ILE A 86 35.25 7.59 -9.28
N ILE A 87 34.86 7.20 -10.49
CA ILE A 87 35.59 7.47 -11.74
C ILE A 87 34.83 8.60 -12.44
N GLU A 88 35.47 9.75 -12.61
CA GLU A 88 34.95 10.88 -13.38
C GLU A 88 35.53 10.86 -14.80
N SER A 89 34.68 11.13 -15.80
CA SER A 89 35.18 11.39 -17.16
C SER A 89 35.98 12.70 -17.14
N SER A 90 37.25 12.62 -17.51
CA SER A 90 38.25 13.68 -17.32
C SER A 90 38.03 14.97 -18.15
N ASN A 91 36.89 15.14 -18.81
CA ASN A 91 36.60 16.31 -19.65
C ASN A 91 36.28 17.61 -18.89
N GLN A 92 36.37 17.65 -17.56
CA GLN A 92 36.08 18.87 -16.77
C GLN A 92 37.30 19.68 -16.32
N THR A 93 38.52 19.30 -16.71
CA THR A 93 39.73 20.04 -16.32
C THR A 93 40.41 20.68 -17.53
N GLU A 94 40.29 22.01 -17.64
CA GLU A 94 41.17 22.95 -18.37
C GLU A 94 40.97 23.20 -19.86
N SER A 95 39.95 22.72 -20.57
CA SER A 95 39.86 22.99 -22.01
C SER A 95 38.50 23.49 -22.53
N GLU A 96 37.85 24.42 -21.82
CA GLU A 96 36.72 25.14 -22.44
C GLU A 96 37.08 25.99 -23.67
N ALA A 97 38.37 26.23 -23.90
CA ALA A 97 38.85 27.07 -25.00
C ALA A 97 39.22 26.31 -26.28
N TYR A 98 39.38 24.97 -26.22
CA TYR A 98 39.89 24.17 -27.37
C TYR A 98 38.91 23.14 -27.92
N SER A 99 37.78 22.90 -27.30
CA SER A 99 36.84 21.83 -27.67
C SER A 99 36.05 22.07 -28.97
N LEU A 100 36.09 23.27 -29.54
CA LEU A 100 35.38 23.62 -30.80
C LEU A 100 35.98 22.95 -32.06
N PHE A 101 37.14 22.29 -31.98
CA PHE A 101 37.84 21.77 -33.13
C PHE A 101 38.27 20.30 -33.06
N HIS A 102 37.95 19.57 -31.96
CA HIS A 102 38.28 18.14 -31.89
C HIS A 102 37.09 17.28 -32.34
N PRO A 103 37.31 16.26 -33.17
CA PRO A 103 36.28 15.29 -33.53
C PRO A 103 35.82 14.54 -32.28
N SER A 104 34.52 14.51 -32.00
CA SER A 104 33.88 13.81 -30.87
C SER A 104 34.28 12.33 -30.74
N GLU A 105 34.79 11.74 -31.82
CA GLU A 105 35.27 10.36 -31.85
C GLU A 105 36.54 10.13 -31.02
N ILE A 106 37.48 11.09 -31.03
CA ILE A 106 38.74 11.00 -30.30
C ILE A 106 38.46 11.17 -28.80
N GLU A 107 37.56 12.08 -28.44
CA GLU A 107 37.16 12.31 -27.05
C GLU A 107 36.48 11.09 -26.45
N LEU A 108 35.56 10.45 -27.19
CA LEU A 108 34.85 9.25 -26.73
C LEU A 108 35.82 8.07 -26.56
N SER A 109 36.78 7.90 -27.47
CA SER A 109 37.77 6.81 -27.37
C SER A 109 38.72 7.02 -26.18
N GLN A 110 39.23 8.21 -25.98
CA GLN A 110 40.12 8.54 -24.86
C GLN A 110 39.43 8.43 -23.50
N ALA A 111 38.21 8.92 -23.40
CA ALA A 111 37.41 8.79 -22.18
C ALA A 111 37.13 7.30 -21.83
N ASN A 112 36.79 6.51 -22.83
CA ASN A 112 36.58 5.06 -22.64
C ASN A 112 37.89 4.37 -22.21
N ASP A 113 39.02 4.64 -22.87
CA ASP A 113 40.29 4.01 -22.53
C ASP A 113 40.75 4.33 -21.11
N THR A 114 40.49 5.56 -20.64
CA THR A 114 40.80 5.99 -19.27
C THR A 114 39.90 5.24 -18.26
N ILE A 115 38.57 5.22 -18.49
CA ILE A 115 37.61 4.55 -17.62
C ILE A 115 37.89 3.04 -17.56
N LEU A 116 38.09 2.39 -18.70
CA LEU A 116 38.35 0.97 -18.78
C LEU A 116 39.70 0.61 -18.11
N GLY A 117 40.74 1.47 -18.25
CA GLY A 117 42.02 1.29 -17.57
C GLY A 117 41.92 1.39 -16.06
N GLU A 118 41.08 2.28 -15.52
CA GLU A 118 40.83 2.36 -14.06
C GLU A 118 40.06 1.15 -13.54
N ILE A 119 39.09 0.65 -14.29
CA ILE A 119 38.35 -0.56 -13.94
C ILE A 119 39.28 -1.77 -13.93
N ASP A 120 40.17 -1.88 -14.89
CA ASP A 120 41.17 -2.96 -14.95
C ASP A 120 42.10 -2.97 -13.72
N ARG A 121 42.51 -1.79 -13.27
CA ARG A 121 43.34 -1.62 -12.08
C ARG A 121 42.61 -1.98 -10.79
N LEU A 122 41.35 -1.52 -10.68
CA LEU A 122 40.51 -1.70 -9.48
C LEU A 122 39.95 -3.12 -9.36
N ARG A 123 39.62 -3.74 -10.50
CA ARG A 123 38.88 -5.04 -10.59
C ARG A 123 37.67 -5.06 -9.70
N PRO A 124 36.68 -4.19 -9.93
CA PRO A 124 35.50 -4.13 -9.11
C PRO A 124 34.56 -5.31 -9.39
N GLU A 125 33.84 -5.79 -8.39
CA GLU A 125 32.79 -6.78 -8.55
C GLU A 125 31.45 -6.15 -8.92
N ARG A 126 31.24 -4.86 -8.54
CA ARG A 126 30.06 -4.09 -8.94
C ARG A 126 30.42 -2.75 -9.53
N VAL A 127 29.71 -2.39 -10.59
CA VAL A 127 29.87 -1.11 -11.28
C VAL A 127 28.50 -0.46 -11.51
N VAL A 128 28.44 0.85 -11.32
CA VAL A 128 27.32 1.68 -11.76
C VAL A 128 27.81 2.68 -12.79
N VAL A 129 27.11 2.83 -13.91
CA VAL A 129 27.39 3.83 -14.94
C VAL A 129 26.24 4.83 -15.00
N ASP A 130 26.48 6.10 -14.70
CA ASP A 130 25.48 7.18 -14.63
C ASP A 130 25.94 8.42 -15.44
N SER A 131 25.33 8.75 -16.57
CA SER A 131 24.26 8.05 -17.28
C SER A 131 24.69 7.74 -18.73
N LEU A 132 24.05 6.72 -19.32
CA LEU A 132 24.30 6.34 -20.71
C LEU A 132 23.89 7.41 -21.74
N SER A 133 23.04 8.35 -21.37
CA SER A 133 22.64 9.48 -22.20
C SER A 133 23.85 10.26 -22.72
N GLU A 134 24.92 10.41 -21.91
CA GLU A 134 26.16 11.09 -22.36
C GLU A 134 26.90 10.28 -23.42
N VAL A 135 26.95 8.96 -23.25
CA VAL A 135 27.58 8.08 -24.28
C VAL A 135 26.78 8.15 -25.58
N ARG A 136 25.44 8.26 -25.49
CA ARG A 136 24.55 8.39 -26.65
C ARG A 136 24.77 9.71 -27.37
N LEU A 137 24.85 10.82 -26.63
CA LEU A 137 25.14 12.16 -27.20
C LEU A 137 26.49 12.18 -27.93
N LEU A 138 27.52 11.61 -27.33
CA LEU A 138 28.85 11.57 -27.93
C LEU A 138 28.93 10.64 -29.14
N ALA A 139 28.16 9.57 -29.17
CA ALA A 139 28.15 8.62 -30.27
C ALA A 139 27.52 9.17 -31.57
N GLN A 140 26.57 10.13 -31.45
CA GLN A 140 25.87 10.82 -32.56
C GLN A 140 25.14 9.90 -33.56
N ASP A 141 25.41 8.61 -33.56
CA ASP A 141 24.90 7.59 -34.47
C ASP A 141 24.44 6.35 -33.68
N PRO A 142 23.24 5.82 -33.92
CA PRO A 142 22.70 4.65 -33.18
C PRO A 142 23.56 3.39 -33.33
N LEU A 143 24.20 3.17 -34.49
CA LEU A 143 25.05 1.98 -34.69
C LEU A 143 26.36 2.10 -33.93
N ARG A 144 26.91 3.32 -33.82
CA ARG A 144 28.11 3.60 -33.02
C ARG A 144 27.78 3.42 -31.53
N TYR A 145 26.68 4.00 -31.07
CA TYR A 145 26.20 3.80 -29.69
C TYR A 145 26.06 2.32 -29.36
N ARG A 146 25.36 1.55 -30.22
CA ARG A 146 25.23 0.10 -30.04
C ARG A 146 26.57 -0.62 -29.97
N ARG A 147 27.54 -0.24 -30.81
CA ARG A 147 28.89 -0.82 -30.81
C ARG A 147 29.61 -0.54 -29.49
N GLN A 148 29.52 0.67 -28.97
CA GLN A 148 30.07 1.04 -27.66
C GLN A 148 29.50 0.20 -26.53
N ILE A 149 28.17 0.06 -26.48
CA ILE A 149 27.50 -0.76 -25.47
C ILE A 149 27.92 -2.25 -25.60
N LEU A 150 28.07 -2.77 -26.81
CA LEU A 150 28.55 -4.14 -27.01
C LEU A 150 30.00 -4.32 -26.53
N THR A 151 30.84 -3.33 -26.73
CA THR A 151 32.21 -3.34 -26.22
C THR A 151 32.24 -3.31 -24.71
N LEU A 152 31.45 -2.43 -24.09
CA LEU A 152 31.31 -2.32 -22.64
C LEU A 152 30.77 -3.63 -22.02
N ARG A 153 29.76 -4.25 -22.65
CA ARG A 153 29.22 -5.53 -22.23
C ARG A 153 30.31 -6.62 -22.22
N ARG A 154 31.03 -6.81 -23.33
CA ARG A 154 32.11 -7.79 -23.40
C ARG A 154 33.17 -7.54 -22.33
N PHE A 155 33.53 -6.27 -22.13
CA PHE A 155 34.49 -5.87 -21.12
C PHE A 155 34.07 -6.27 -19.71
N PHE A 156 32.76 -6.10 -19.35
CA PHE A 156 32.22 -6.51 -18.04
C PHE A 156 32.08 -8.04 -17.94
N ASP A 157 31.61 -8.70 -19.01
CA ASP A 157 31.47 -10.17 -19.06
C ASP A 157 32.84 -10.84 -18.84
N ASP A 158 33.91 -10.39 -19.54
CA ASP A 158 35.26 -10.94 -19.41
C ASP A 158 35.89 -10.77 -18.02
N ARG A 159 35.38 -9.84 -17.21
CA ARG A 159 35.89 -9.50 -15.87
C ARG A 159 34.94 -9.92 -14.73
N GLU A 160 33.88 -10.62 -15.05
CA GLU A 160 32.88 -11.09 -14.09
C GLU A 160 32.27 -9.94 -13.25
N ILE A 161 32.02 -8.79 -13.88
CA ILE A 161 31.47 -7.60 -13.24
C ILE A 161 29.93 -7.60 -13.31
N THR A 162 29.27 -7.35 -12.18
CA THR A 162 27.84 -7.04 -12.16
C THR A 162 27.62 -5.53 -12.33
N ALA A 163 27.03 -5.13 -13.45
CA ALA A 163 26.94 -3.71 -13.83
C ALA A 163 25.49 -3.21 -13.89
N LEU A 164 25.21 -2.06 -13.27
CA LEU A 164 23.99 -1.29 -13.46
C LEU A 164 24.26 -0.10 -14.37
N LEU A 165 23.55 -0.03 -15.48
CA LEU A 165 23.55 1.08 -16.41
C LEU A 165 22.32 1.94 -16.15
N LEU A 166 22.51 3.21 -15.83
CA LEU A 166 21.43 4.15 -15.57
C LEU A 166 21.16 5.00 -16.82
N ASP A 167 19.89 5.06 -17.25
CA ASP A 167 19.52 5.85 -18.43
C ASP A 167 18.15 6.50 -18.29
N PHE A 168 17.84 7.44 -19.16
CA PHE A 168 16.50 7.99 -19.29
C PHE A 168 15.61 7.05 -20.11
N VAL A 169 14.31 7.11 -19.87
CA VAL A 169 13.34 6.44 -20.75
C VAL A 169 13.40 7.14 -22.10
N SER A 170 13.81 6.44 -23.14
CA SER A 170 13.78 6.98 -24.49
C SER A 170 12.41 6.78 -25.13
N ASP A 171 11.81 7.87 -25.60
CA ASP A 171 10.63 7.81 -26.46
C ASP A 171 11.07 7.38 -27.87
N GLY A 172 10.87 6.12 -28.24
CA GLY A 172 11.10 5.65 -29.60
C GLY A 172 12.05 4.45 -29.77
N ASP A 173 12.76 4.40 -30.87
CA ASP A 173 13.45 3.25 -31.46
C ASP A 173 14.61 2.57 -30.67
N ASP A 174 14.86 2.92 -29.42
CA ASP A 174 16.06 2.47 -28.69
C ASP A 174 15.92 1.09 -27.98
N ARG A 175 15.03 0.23 -28.49
CA ARG A 175 14.94 -1.17 -28.07
C ARG A 175 16.22 -1.97 -28.28
N GLN A 176 17.22 -1.36 -28.92
CA GLN A 176 18.50 -2.00 -29.17
C GLN A 176 19.29 -2.20 -27.87
N LEU A 177 19.32 -1.22 -26.96
CA LEU A 177 19.97 -1.32 -25.66
C LEU A 177 19.26 -2.37 -24.78
N GLU A 178 17.93 -2.34 -24.74
CA GLU A 178 17.12 -3.31 -24.01
C GLU A 178 17.44 -4.77 -24.40
N SER A 179 17.75 -5.00 -25.68
CA SER A 179 18.09 -6.34 -26.20
C SER A 179 19.43 -6.85 -25.66
N LEU A 180 20.36 -5.96 -25.34
CA LEU A 180 21.73 -6.27 -24.92
C LEU A 180 21.83 -6.54 -23.41
N CYS A 181 20.94 -5.96 -22.59
CA CYS A 181 20.96 -6.13 -21.15
C CYS A 181 20.33 -7.47 -20.72
N HIS A 182 20.85 -8.03 -19.64
CA HIS A 182 20.33 -9.24 -19.01
C HIS A 182 18.97 -9.00 -18.34
N GLY A 183 18.82 -7.87 -17.67
CA GLY A 183 17.59 -7.42 -17.06
C GLY A 183 17.34 -5.92 -17.23
N ILE A 184 16.08 -5.52 -17.10
CA ILE A 184 15.62 -4.13 -17.25
C ILE A 184 14.68 -3.80 -16.11
N ILE A 185 14.97 -2.72 -15.40
CA ILE A 185 14.16 -2.14 -14.35
C ILE A 185 13.70 -0.76 -14.80
N GLN A 186 12.40 -0.52 -14.78
CA GLN A 186 11.84 0.79 -15.09
C GLN A 186 11.32 1.47 -13.83
N LEU A 187 11.78 2.70 -13.58
CA LEU A 187 11.32 3.57 -12.51
C LEU A 187 10.43 4.65 -13.11
N SER A 188 9.27 4.87 -12.55
CA SER A 188 8.35 5.92 -12.95
C SER A 188 7.94 6.77 -11.77
N GLN A 189 7.76 8.07 -12.02
CA GLN A 189 7.24 9.03 -11.06
C GLN A 189 6.08 9.76 -11.71
N ARG A 190 4.96 9.85 -10.98
CA ARG A 190 3.81 10.68 -11.32
C ARG A 190 3.64 11.74 -10.25
N THR A 191 3.40 12.95 -10.67
CA THR A 191 2.98 14.05 -9.79
C THR A 191 1.46 13.98 -9.69
N ALA A 192 0.94 13.71 -8.51
CA ALA A 192 -0.49 13.78 -8.25
C ALA A 192 -0.95 15.25 -8.22
N GLU A 193 -2.20 15.52 -8.51
CA GLU A 193 -2.76 16.88 -8.36
C GLU A 193 -2.79 17.31 -6.90
N TYR A 194 -2.88 16.35 -5.97
CA TYR A 194 -2.86 16.56 -4.53
C TYR A 194 -2.07 15.44 -3.83
N GLY A 195 -1.26 15.81 -2.83
CA GLY A 195 -0.45 14.87 -2.06
C GLY A 195 0.95 14.62 -2.61
N GLY A 196 1.59 13.57 -2.15
CA GLY A 196 2.97 13.23 -2.50
C GLY A 196 3.14 12.63 -3.89
N HIS A 197 4.37 12.61 -4.38
CA HIS A 197 4.69 11.93 -5.64
C HIS A 197 4.39 10.43 -5.55
N ARG A 198 3.73 9.89 -6.57
CA ARG A 198 3.52 8.44 -6.73
C ARG A 198 4.66 7.85 -7.55
N ARG A 199 5.42 6.96 -6.93
CA ARG A 199 6.55 6.28 -7.58
C ARG A 199 6.27 4.80 -7.72
N ARG A 200 6.52 4.28 -8.92
CA ARG A 200 6.35 2.87 -9.26
C ARG A 200 7.55 2.34 -10.01
N MET A 201 7.86 1.09 -9.74
CA MET A 201 8.86 0.36 -10.51
C MET A 201 8.26 -0.91 -11.08
N ARG A 202 8.86 -1.40 -12.16
CA ARG A 202 8.61 -2.73 -12.70
C ARG A 202 9.88 -3.33 -13.26
N VAL A 203 9.97 -4.65 -13.23
CA VAL A 203 10.94 -5.41 -14.00
C VAL A 203 10.27 -5.79 -15.31
N THR A 204 10.83 -5.38 -16.44
CA THR A 204 10.29 -5.71 -17.77
C THR A 204 10.99 -6.89 -18.40
N LYS A 205 12.18 -7.21 -17.90
CA LYS A 205 13.01 -8.30 -18.40
C LYS A 205 13.97 -8.75 -17.32
N LEU A 206 14.09 -10.05 -17.12
CA LEU A 206 15.16 -10.69 -16.36
C LEU A 206 15.41 -12.08 -16.96
N ARG A 207 16.56 -12.31 -17.55
CA ARG A 207 16.91 -13.61 -18.13
C ARG A 207 17.31 -14.58 -17.03
N GLU A 208 17.11 -15.87 -17.27
CA GLU A 208 17.56 -16.97 -16.40
C GLU A 208 17.01 -16.94 -14.96
N SER A 209 16.02 -16.09 -14.70
CA SER A 209 15.42 -15.95 -13.39
C SER A 209 13.95 -15.60 -13.49
N ALA A 210 13.15 -16.24 -12.65
CA ALA A 210 11.78 -15.78 -12.40
C ALA A 210 11.83 -14.47 -11.60
N PHE A 211 10.90 -13.58 -11.88
CA PHE A 211 10.73 -12.32 -11.15
C PHE A 211 9.23 -12.06 -10.94
N ARG A 212 8.92 -11.20 -9.97
CA ARG A 212 7.55 -10.79 -9.71
C ARG A 212 7.15 -9.70 -10.70
N ASP A 213 6.20 -10.05 -11.57
CA ASP A 213 5.72 -9.15 -12.62
C ASP A 213 4.76 -8.07 -12.08
N GLY A 214 4.54 -7.02 -12.89
CA GLY A 214 3.66 -5.90 -12.61
C GLY A 214 4.34 -4.68 -12.00
N PHE A 215 3.51 -3.71 -11.60
CA PHE A 215 4.00 -2.50 -10.94
C PHE A 215 4.09 -2.70 -9.43
N HIS A 216 5.18 -2.21 -8.86
CA HIS A 216 5.45 -2.18 -7.44
C HIS A 216 5.61 -0.73 -7.00
N ASP A 217 4.93 -0.32 -5.94
CA ASP A 217 5.09 1.02 -5.41
C ASP A 217 6.42 1.14 -4.66
N PHE A 218 7.00 2.34 -4.65
CA PHE A 218 8.18 2.63 -3.85
C PHE A 218 8.20 4.08 -3.35
N CYS A 219 8.94 4.33 -2.30
CA CYS A 219 9.23 5.66 -1.81
C CYS A 219 10.73 5.91 -1.72
N ILE A 220 11.12 7.18 -1.70
CA ILE A 220 12.49 7.63 -1.46
C ILE A 220 12.46 8.48 -0.20
N GLY A 221 13.17 8.05 0.82
CA GLY A 221 13.24 8.74 2.10
C GLY A 221 14.67 8.86 2.60
N ARG A 222 14.81 9.22 3.86
CA ARG A 222 16.10 9.15 4.55
C ARG A 222 16.49 7.68 4.66
N GLY A 223 17.59 7.29 4.03
CA GLY A 223 18.00 5.88 3.89
C GLY A 223 17.76 5.28 2.51
N GLY A 224 17.23 6.08 1.54
CA GLY A 224 17.14 5.72 0.12
C GLY A 224 15.78 5.20 -0.33
N LEU A 225 15.80 4.33 -1.33
CA LEU A 225 14.61 3.67 -1.86
C LEU A 225 14.14 2.57 -0.91
N GLN A 226 12.83 2.52 -0.73
CA GLN A 226 12.13 1.38 -0.15
C GLN A 226 11.04 0.95 -1.14
N ILE A 227 11.11 -0.29 -1.59
CA ILE A 227 10.18 -0.86 -2.56
C ILE A 227 9.16 -1.74 -1.82
N PHE A 228 7.91 -1.63 -2.25
CA PHE A 228 6.79 -2.39 -1.72
C PHE A 228 6.33 -3.38 -2.80
N PRO A 229 6.80 -4.63 -2.76
CA PRO A 229 6.39 -5.64 -3.73
C PRO A 229 4.87 -5.77 -3.78
N ARG A 230 4.31 -5.82 -4.99
CA ARG A 230 2.88 -6.06 -5.16
C ARG A 230 2.47 -7.32 -4.41
N LEU A 231 1.44 -7.21 -3.61
CA LEU A 231 0.89 -8.34 -2.91
C LEU A 231 0.24 -9.30 -3.93
N VAL A 232 0.59 -10.58 -3.83
CA VAL A 232 0.00 -11.65 -4.63
C VAL A 232 -0.53 -12.68 -3.64
N ALA A 233 -1.84 -12.67 -3.43
CA ALA A 233 -2.48 -13.48 -2.40
C ALA A 233 -2.14 -14.98 -2.56
N SER A 234 -2.17 -15.52 -3.77
CA SER A 234 -1.90 -16.94 -4.04
C SER A 234 -0.51 -17.45 -3.60
N GLU A 235 0.45 -16.57 -3.34
CA GLU A 235 1.78 -16.95 -2.86
C GLU A 235 1.81 -17.28 -1.35
N HIS A 236 0.83 -16.80 -0.59
CA HIS A 236 0.80 -16.88 0.87
C HIS A 236 -0.09 -17.99 1.44
N GLY A 237 -0.97 -18.61 0.63
CA GLY A 237 -1.98 -19.58 1.07
C GLY A 237 -1.50 -21.04 1.24
N ARG A 238 -0.20 -21.31 1.09
CA ARG A 238 0.30 -22.68 1.16
C ARG A 238 0.53 -23.13 2.61
N GLY A 239 -0.40 -23.89 3.17
CA GLY A 239 -0.18 -24.61 4.44
C GLY A 239 -1.14 -24.28 5.57
N HIS A 240 -2.06 -23.35 5.43
CA HIS A 240 -3.08 -23.12 6.46
C HIS A 240 -4.27 -24.05 6.25
N THR A 241 -4.49 -24.98 7.20
CA THR A 241 -5.73 -25.74 7.29
C THR A 241 -6.84 -24.78 7.73
N PHE A 242 -7.89 -24.66 6.92
CA PHE A 242 -9.07 -23.91 7.28
C PHE A 242 -9.66 -24.49 8.57
N LYS A 243 -9.59 -23.76 9.66
CA LYS A 243 -10.30 -24.06 10.90
C LYS A 243 -11.53 -23.15 10.95
N GLN A 244 -12.70 -23.73 11.08
CA GLN A 244 -13.93 -22.99 11.26
C GLN A 244 -14.01 -22.48 12.71
N GLU A 245 -13.31 -21.38 12.97
CA GLU A 245 -13.31 -20.70 14.27
C GLU A 245 -13.99 -19.34 14.11
N THR A 246 -14.80 -18.95 15.08
CA THR A 246 -15.47 -17.65 15.10
C THR A 246 -14.79 -16.72 16.10
N CYS A 247 -14.82 -15.43 15.78
CA CYS A 247 -14.39 -14.33 16.64
C CYS A 247 -15.67 -13.68 17.20
N ALA A 248 -15.98 -13.96 18.47
CA ALA A 248 -17.12 -13.37 19.15
C ALA A 248 -16.89 -11.89 19.51
N SER A 249 -17.96 -11.12 19.57
CA SER A 249 -17.97 -9.72 20.01
C SER A 249 -18.08 -9.56 21.52
N ASP A 250 -18.38 -10.64 22.24
CA ASP A 250 -18.81 -10.68 23.64
C ASP A 250 -20.13 -9.93 23.91
N LEU A 251 -20.93 -9.72 22.85
CA LEU A 251 -22.32 -9.28 22.92
C LEU A 251 -23.19 -10.39 22.32
N PRO A 252 -23.93 -11.16 23.16
CA PRO A 252 -24.66 -12.36 22.71
C PRO A 252 -25.64 -12.09 21.57
N GLU A 253 -26.32 -10.92 21.60
CA GLU A 253 -27.26 -10.53 20.57
C GLU A 253 -26.60 -10.18 19.24
N LEU A 254 -25.40 -9.56 19.26
CA LEU A 254 -24.63 -9.27 18.08
C LEU A 254 -24.05 -10.56 17.48
N ASP A 255 -23.55 -11.44 18.34
CA ASP A 255 -23.03 -12.72 17.91
C ASP A 255 -24.14 -13.60 17.32
N ALA A 256 -25.36 -13.57 17.91
CA ALA A 256 -26.51 -14.26 17.33
C ALA A 256 -26.91 -13.71 15.96
N LEU A 257 -26.90 -12.39 15.76
CA LEU A 257 -27.13 -11.77 14.46
C LEU A 257 -26.13 -12.29 13.42
N CYS A 258 -24.87 -12.42 13.81
CA CYS A 258 -23.79 -12.93 12.96
C CYS A 258 -23.71 -14.47 12.92
N GLY A 259 -24.65 -15.21 13.53
CA GLY A 259 -24.64 -16.68 13.55
C GLY A 259 -23.50 -17.28 14.38
N GLY A 260 -23.13 -16.63 15.49
CA GLY A 260 -22.11 -17.05 16.45
C GLY A 260 -20.83 -16.22 16.43
N GLY A 261 -20.79 -15.11 15.71
CA GLY A 261 -19.63 -14.22 15.58
C GLY A 261 -19.08 -14.15 14.15
N LEU A 262 -17.95 -13.48 13.96
CA LEU A 262 -17.27 -13.34 12.67
C LEU A 262 -16.33 -14.52 12.44
N ASP A 263 -16.39 -15.13 11.25
CA ASP A 263 -15.51 -16.25 10.93
C ASP A 263 -14.06 -15.79 10.70
N ARG A 264 -13.09 -16.55 11.20
CA ARG A 264 -11.68 -16.27 10.94
C ARG A 264 -11.36 -16.47 9.46
N GLY A 265 -10.42 -15.68 8.96
CA GLY A 265 -10.08 -15.70 7.54
C GLY A 265 -11.21 -15.20 6.65
N THR A 266 -12.06 -14.30 7.16
CA THR A 266 -13.13 -13.65 6.39
C THR A 266 -13.10 -12.14 6.51
N SER A 267 -13.76 -11.49 5.56
CA SER A 267 -13.91 -10.04 5.52
C SER A 267 -15.34 -9.63 5.88
N THR A 268 -15.46 -8.68 6.81
CA THR A 268 -16.74 -8.10 7.25
C THR A 268 -16.79 -6.63 6.86
N LEU A 269 -17.84 -6.24 6.15
CA LEU A 269 -18.12 -4.84 5.81
C LEU A 269 -19.20 -4.30 6.77
N VAL A 270 -18.87 -3.26 7.52
CA VAL A 270 -19.80 -2.48 8.35
C VAL A 270 -20.19 -1.23 7.59
N LEU A 271 -21.44 -1.17 7.15
CA LEU A 271 -21.95 -0.17 6.22
C LEU A 271 -23.04 0.68 6.91
N GLY A 272 -23.04 1.99 6.69
CA GLY A 272 -24.10 2.87 7.22
C GLY A 272 -23.73 4.35 7.16
N PRO A 273 -24.67 5.26 7.46
CA PRO A 273 -24.44 6.70 7.45
C PRO A 273 -23.44 7.14 8.54
N ALA A 274 -22.95 8.38 8.44
CA ALA A 274 -22.08 8.97 9.45
C ALA A 274 -22.78 8.98 10.82
N GLY A 275 -22.04 8.71 11.89
CA GLY A 275 -22.57 8.69 13.26
C GLY A 275 -23.38 7.44 13.65
N ALA A 276 -23.66 6.50 12.73
CA ALA A 276 -24.49 5.32 13.00
C ALA A 276 -23.83 4.26 13.93
N GLY A 277 -22.60 4.47 14.40
CA GLY A 277 -21.94 3.55 15.33
C GLY A 277 -20.99 2.54 14.69
N LYS A 278 -20.64 2.69 13.41
CA LYS A 278 -19.77 1.75 12.65
C LYS A 278 -18.41 1.52 13.32
N SER A 279 -17.69 2.60 13.57
CA SER A 279 -16.35 2.56 14.21
C SER A 279 -16.43 2.00 15.64
N THR A 280 -17.50 2.31 16.35
CA THR A 280 -17.77 1.75 17.69
C THR A 280 -18.02 0.25 17.64
N LEU A 281 -18.80 -0.22 16.65
CA LEU A 281 -19.03 -1.65 16.44
C LEU A 281 -17.71 -2.40 16.14
N ALA A 282 -16.86 -1.83 15.28
CA ALA A 282 -15.53 -2.39 15.00
C ALA A 282 -14.64 -2.42 16.26
N ALA A 283 -14.70 -1.36 17.08
CA ALA A 283 -13.93 -1.28 18.33
C ALA A 283 -14.43 -2.28 19.40
N VAL A 284 -15.72 -2.65 19.42
CA VAL A 284 -16.25 -3.72 20.28
C VAL A 284 -15.60 -5.06 19.92
N TYR A 285 -15.53 -5.43 18.66
CA TYR A 285 -14.83 -6.64 18.23
C TYR A 285 -13.34 -6.58 18.57
N ALA A 286 -12.70 -5.41 18.40
CA ALA A 286 -11.31 -5.20 18.77
C ALA A 286 -11.06 -5.42 20.27
N ARG A 287 -11.93 -4.86 21.14
CA ARG A 287 -11.88 -5.07 22.59
C ARG A 287 -12.01 -6.55 22.91
N ALA A 288 -13.05 -7.21 22.42
CA ALA A 288 -13.30 -8.61 22.68
C ALA A 288 -12.11 -9.49 22.26
N ALA A 289 -11.51 -9.25 21.12
CA ALA A 289 -10.33 -9.96 20.67
C ALA A 289 -9.12 -9.70 21.59
N THR A 290 -8.87 -8.46 22.00
CA THR A 290 -7.73 -8.13 22.88
C THR A 290 -7.92 -8.63 24.30
N GLU A 291 -9.16 -8.73 24.80
CA GLU A 291 -9.48 -9.36 26.09
C GLU A 291 -9.22 -10.87 26.09
N ARG A 292 -9.39 -11.54 24.95
CA ARG A 292 -8.98 -12.95 24.73
C ARG A 292 -7.47 -13.11 24.55
N GLY A 293 -6.68 -12.02 24.62
CA GLY A 293 -5.21 -12.07 24.46
C GLY A 293 -4.73 -11.98 23.01
N GLU A 294 -5.65 -11.75 22.07
CA GLU A 294 -5.33 -11.59 20.66
C GLU A 294 -4.76 -10.19 20.37
N LYS A 295 -4.09 -10.03 19.22
CA LYS A 295 -3.57 -8.74 18.78
C LYS A 295 -4.41 -8.19 17.65
N VAL A 296 -4.72 -6.90 17.72
CA VAL A 296 -5.56 -6.17 16.76
C VAL A 296 -4.80 -4.99 16.18
N ALA A 297 -4.85 -4.83 14.86
CA ALA A 297 -4.35 -3.65 14.17
C ALA A 297 -5.53 -2.80 13.65
N PHE A 298 -5.59 -1.54 14.08
CA PHE A 298 -6.62 -0.59 13.73
C PHE A 298 -6.01 0.55 12.89
N PHE A 299 -6.39 0.63 11.62
CA PHE A 299 -5.96 1.68 10.70
C PHE A 299 -7.08 2.70 10.53
N VAL A 300 -6.82 3.96 10.90
CA VAL A 300 -7.79 5.06 10.82
C VAL A 300 -7.38 6.04 9.72
N PHE A 301 -8.33 6.39 8.85
CA PHE A 301 -8.11 7.26 7.70
C PHE A 301 -8.72 8.65 7.90
N ASP A 302 -9.95 8.71 8.41
CA ASP A 302 -10.74 9.94 8.46
C ASP A 302 -10.67 10.66 9.80
N GLU A 303 -10.06 10.05 10.80
CA GLU A 303 -9.92 10.65 12.14
C GLU A 303 -8.50 10.46 12.69
N VAL A 304 -8.14 11.27 13.65
CA VAL A 304 -6.87 11.07 14.38
C VAL A 304 -7.04 9.98 15.45
N PRO A 305 -5.99 9.20 15.74
CA PRO A 305 -6.03 8.12 16.74
C PRO A 305 -6.58 8.55 18.10
N ASN A 306 -6.30 9.78 18.52
CA ASN A 306 -6.79 10.30 19.80
C ASN A 306 -8.32 10.38 19.86
N THR A 307 -9.00 10.69 18.76
CA THR A 307 -10.47 10.71 18.70
C THR A 307 -11.05 9.32 18.92
N LEU A 308 -10.48 8.30 18.28
CA LEU A 308 -10.86 6.91 18.49
C LEU A 308 -10.65 6.49 19.95
N ILE A 309 -9.51 6.85 20.53
CA ILE A 309 -9.17 6.52 21.92
C ILE A 309 -10.16 7.17 22.87
N VAL A 310 -10.36 8.50 22.79
CA VAL A 310 -11.28 9.22 23.70
C VAL A 310 -12.71 8.67 23.61
N ARG A 311 -13.20 8.41 22.39
CA ARG A 311 -14.50 7.79 22.18
C ARG A 311 -14.57 6.39 22.79
N GLY A 312 -13.54 5.57 22.57
CA GLY A 312 -13.47 4.22 23.13
C GLY A 312 -13.43 4.20 24.65
N GLU A 313 -12.64 5.07 25.29
CA GLU A 313 -12.61 5.20 26.75
C GLU A 313 -13.98 5.63 27.31
N GLY A 314 -14.63 6.62 26.65
CA GLY A 314 -15.97 7.08 27.04
C GLY A 314 -17.06 6.00 26.95
N MET A 315 -16.81 4.91 26.23
CA MET A 315 -17.71 3.75 26.07
C MET A 315 -17.21 2.50 26.81
N GLY A 316 -16.18 2.62 27.66
CA GLY A 316 -15.64 1.52 28.43
C GLY A 316 -14.87 0.46 27.63
N LEU A 317 -14.39 0.80 26.41
CA LEU A 317 -13.66 -0.14 25.53
C LEU A 317 -12.17 -0.30 25.90
N ARG A 318 -11.67 0.45 26.89
CA ARG A 318 -10.31 0.35 27.46
C ARG A 318 -9.19 0.33 26.41
N VAL A 319 -9.32 1.19 25.39
CA VAL A 319 -8.39 1.23 24.22
C VAL A 319 -6.96 1.51 24.66
N LEU A 320 -6.76 2.47 25.60
CA LEU A 320 -5.43 2.81 26.12
C LEU A 320 -4.77 1.63 26.84
N GLU A 321 -5.53 0.88 27.63
CA GLU A 321 -5.03 -0.31 28.33
C GLU A 321 -4.54 -1.36 27.33
N HIS A 322 -5.30 -1.60 26.26
CA HIS A 322 -4.93 -2.58 25.25
C HIS A 322 -3.72 -2.14 24.41
N ILE A 323 -3.59 -0.82 24.13
CA ILE A 323 -2.38 -0.26 23.49
C ILE A 323 -1.17 -0.43 24.39
N ALA A 324 -1.27 -0.05 25.68
CA ALA A 324 -0.20 -0.16 26.67
C ALA A 324 0.25 -1.62 26.88
N ALA A 325 -0.69 -2.55 26.82
CA ALA A 325 -0.41 -3.99 26.91
C ALA A 325 0.18 -4.60 25.62
N GLY A 326 0.40 -3.79 24.55
CA GLY A 326 0.91 -4.28 23.27
C GLY A 326 -0.03 -5.24 22.53
N ARG A 327 -1.33 -5.19 22.82
CA ARG A 327 -2.35 -6.00 22.16
C ARG A 327 -3.13 -5.24 21.08
N MET A 328 -3.10 -3.91 21.10
CA MET A 328 -3.76 -3.09 20.09
C MET A 328 -2.76 -2.11 19.47
N LEU A 329 -2.67 -2.12 18.14
CA LEU A 329 -1.92 -1.15 17.34
C LEU A 329 -2.94 -0.20 16.69
N VAL A 330 -2.92 1.07 17.01
CA VAL A 330 -3.71 2.10 16.33
C VAL A 330 -2.78 2.95 15.49
N ARG A 331 -3.05 3.03 14.19
CA ARG A 331 -2.22 3.79 13.24
C ARG A 331 -3.09 4.68 12.37
N GLN A 332 -2.75 5.96 12.34
CA GLN A 332 -3.30 6.88 11.36
C GLN A 332 -2.67 6.62 9.99
N VAL A 333 -3.48 6.65 8.97
CA VAL A 333 -3.08 6.55 7.57
C VAL A 333 -3.49 7.82 6.87
N ASP A 334 -2.52 8.53 6.29
CA ASP A 334 -2.80 9.62 5.36
C ASP A 334 -2.72 9.06 3.92
N PRO A 335 -3.87 8.84 3.27
CA PRO A 335 -3.88 8.24 1.95
C PRO A 335 -3.41 9.20 0.86
N ALA A 336 -3.31 10.52 1.13
CA ALA A 336 -2.71 11.48 0.21
C ALA A 336 -1.19 11.29 0.10
N GLU A 337 -0.54 10.86 1.20
CA GLU A 337 0.91 10.67 1.27
C GLU A 337 1.34 9.23 1.00
N LEU A 338 0.47 8.24 1.23
CA LEU A 338 0.78 6.82 1.11
C LEU A 338 0.32 6.23 -0.22
N ALA A 339 1.20 5.49 -0.90
CA ALA A 339 0.82 4.68 -2.06
C ALA A 339 0.07 3.40 -1.61
N PRO A 340 -0.84 2.84 -2.46
CA PRO A 340 -1.58 1.63 -2.13
C PRO A 340 -0.72 0.44 -1.72
N GLY A 341 0.39 0.18 -2.43
CA GLY A 341 1.34 -0.88 -2.10
C GLY A 341 2.07 -0.63 -0.78
N GLN A 342 2.36 0.62 -0.45
CA GLN A 342 2.93 1.00 0.83
C GLN A 342 1.96 0.74 1.99
N PHE A 343 0.67 1.04 1.80
CA PHE A 343 -0.37 0.74 2.77
C PHE A 343 -0.51 -0.79 2.97
N ALA A 344 -0.60 -1.56 1.88
CA ALA A 344 -0.66 -3.03 1.95
C ALA A 344 0.56 -3.61 2.71
N HIS A 345 1.75 -3.05 2.50
CA HIS A 345 2.95 -3.43 3.23
C HIS A 345 2.85 -3.11 4.74
N GLN A 346 2.26 -1.97 5.12
CA GLN A 346 2.03 -1.65 6.54
C GLN A 346 1.06 -2.64 7.20
N VAL A 347 -0.01 -3.02 6.51
CA VAL A 347 -0.95 -4.04 7.01
C VAL A 347 -0.26 -5.39 7.14
N ARG A 348 0.51 -5.80 6.14
CA ARG A 348 1.31 -7.03 6.17
C ARG A 348 2.27 -7.06 7.36
N ARG A 349 3.00 -5.98 7.62
CA ARG A 349 3.86 -5.88 8.81
C ARG A 349 3.10 -5.97 10.12
N ALA A 350 1.89 -5.39 10.19
CA ALA A 350 1.05 -5.52 11.38
C ALA A 350 0.64 -6.97 11.65
N VAL A 351 0.47 -7.77 10.61
CA VAL A 351 0.17 -9.21 10.75
C VAL A 351 1.43 -10.03 11.01
N GLU A 352 2.47 -9.88 10.19
CA GLU A 352 3.67 -10.74 10.23
C GLU A 352 4.59 -10.41 11.40
N GLU A 353 4.80 -9.12 11.72
CA GLU A 353 5.75 -8.69 12.76
C GLU A 353 5.04 -8.42 14.11
N PHE A 354 3.92 -7.67 14.11
CA PHE A 354 3.18 -7.42 15.35
C PHE A 354 2.32 -8.63 15.75
N GLY A 355 1.89 -9.48 14.80
CA GLY A 355 1.09 -10.68 15.03
C GLY A 355 -0.40 -10.42 15.16
N ALA A 356 -0.93 -9.43 14.45
CA ALA A 356 -2.36 -9.11 14.45
C ALA A 356 -3.19 -10.27 13.86
N SER A 357 -4.16 -10.77 14.62
CA SER A 357 -5.18 -11.74 14.18
C SER A 357 -6.46 -11.08 13.66
N MET A 358 -6.59 -9.77 13.90
CA MET A 358 -7.68 -8.94 13.39
C MET A 358 -7.11 -7.62 12.84
N VAL A 359 -7.61 -7.22 11.66
CA VAL A 359 -7.27 -5.95 11.02
C VAL A 359 -8.56 -5.15 10.79
N ILE A 360 -8.57 -3.89 11.20
CA ILE A 360 -9.70 -2.98 11.05
C ILE A 360 -9.27 -1.79 10.19
N LEU A 361 -10.05 -1.50 9.13
CA LEU A 361 -9.85 -0.37 8.22
C LEU A 361 -11.01 0.62 8.37
N ASP A 362 -10.76 1.77 9.01
CA ASP A 362 -11.78 2.78 9.34
C ASP A 362 -11.36 4.19 8.84
N SER A 363 -11.93 4.71 7.74
CA SER A 363 -12.85 4.09 6.81
C SER A 363 -12.22 3.87 5.44
N VAL A 364 -12.79 2.92 4.70
CA VAL A 364 -12.40 2.66 3.32
C VAL A 364 -12.75 3.84 2.38
N ASN A 365 -13.68 4.70 2.79
CA ASN A 365 -13.99 5.93 2.06
C ASN A 365 -12.79 6.87 1.98
N GLY A 366 -12.06 7.08 3.08
CA GLY A 366 -10.84 7.87 3.10
C GLY A 366 -9.79 7.32 2.14
N TYR A 367 -9.63 5.99 2.13
CA TYR A 367 -8.73 5.31 1.19
C TYR A 367 -9.08 5.57 -0.28
N HIS A 368 -10.38 5.52 -0.63
CA HIS A 368 -10.84 5.79 -2.00
C HIS A 368 -10.80 7.27 -2.38
N SER A 369 -11.22 8.16 -1.47
CA SER A 369 -11.39 9.59 -1.77
C SER A 369 -10.07 10.32 -1.97
N ALA A 370 -9.02 9.91 -1.29
CA ALA A 370 -7.72 10.57 -1.37
C ALA A 370 -6.82 10.05 -2.53
N MET A 371 -7.28 9.05 -3.28
CA MET A 371 -6.55 8.49 -4.41
C MET A 371 -7.43 8.39 -5.66
N PRO A 372 -8.10 9.47 -6.12
CA PRO A 372 -9.08 9.40 -7.22
C PRO A 372 -8.44 8.98 -8.55
N GLU A 373 -7.15 9.22 -8.73
CA GLU A 373 -6.40 8.83 -9.93
C GLU A 373 -6.00 7.34 -9.97
N GLU A 374 -6.16 6.62 -8.86
CA GLU A 374 -5.78 5.21 -8.75
C GLU A 374 -6.93 4.30 -9.19
N ARG A 375 -6.96 3.96 -10.47
CA ARG A 375 -8.02 3.15 -11.11
C ARG A 375 -8.19 1.76 -10.53
N PHE A 376 -7.19 1.24 -9.80
CA PHE A 376 -7.15 -0.15 -9.35
C PHE A 376 -7.25 -0.31 -7.83
N LEU A 377 -7.72 0.71 -7.10
CA LEU A 377 -7.84 0.64 -5.64
C LEU A 377 -8.70 -0.54 -5.17
N SER A 378 -9.81 -0.82 -5.85
CA SER A 378 -10.65 -1.97 -5.53
C SER A 378 -9.92 -3.31 -5.74
N ALA A 379 -9.06 -3.40 -6.76
CA ALA A 379 -8.24 -4.58 -7.00
C ALA A 379 -7.14 -4.73 -5.93
N HIS A 380 -6.50 -3.64 -5.53
CA HIS A 380 -5.55 -3.64 -4.42
C HIS A 380 -6.19 -4.08 -3.10
N LEU A 381 -7.39 -3.57 -2.81
CA LEU A 381 -8.13 -3.98 -1.62
C LEU A 381 -8.54 -5.46 -1.70
N HIS A 382 -8.96 -5.93 -2.88
CA HIS A 382 -9.26 -7.34 -3.10
C HIS A 382 -8.06 -8.25 -2.81
N GLU A 383 -6.88 -7.94 -3.35
CA GLU A 383 -5.65 -8.69 -3.09
C GLU A 383 -5.26 -8.66 -1.61
N LEU A 384 -5.41 -7.51 -0.94
CA LEU A 384 -5.16 -7.38 0.50
C LEU A 384 -6.10 -8.26 1.32
N LEU A 385 -7.40 -8.22 1.04
CA LEU A 385 -8.38 -9.05 1.74
C LEU A 385 -8.16 -10.54 1.46
N ALA A 386 -7.87 -10.91 0.22
CA ALA A 386 -7.55 -12.28 -0.15
C ALA A 386 -6.31 -12.80 0.59
N TYR A 387 -5.27 -11.97 0.73
CA TYR A 387 -4.10 -12.29 1.55
C TYR A 387 -4.48 -12.51 3.02
N LEU A 388 -5.20 -11.56 3.65
CA LEU A 388 -5.63 -11.66 5.05
C LEU A 388 -6.49 -12.92 5.30
N ASN A 389 -7.39 -13.23 4.37
CA ASN A 389 -8.22 -14.42 4.44
C ASN A 389 -7.38 -15.71 4.39
N GLN A 390 -6.37 -15.78 3.51
CA GLN A 390 -5.50 -16.96 3.38
C GLN A 390 -4.66 -17.23 4.63
N ILE A 391 -4.29 -16.20 5.37
CA ILE A 391 -3.54 -16.33 6.62
C ILE A 391 -4.42 -16.33 7.87
N ASN A 392 -5.73 -16.54 7.69
CA ASN A 392 -6.73 -16.69 8.74
C ASN A 392 -6.93 -15.45 9.64
N VAL A 393 -6.69 -14.25 9.13
CA VAL A 393 -6.91 -12.97 9.80
C VAL A 393 -8.34 -12.51 9.57
N VAL A 394 -9.03 -12.05 10.63
CA VAL A 394 -10.34 -11.38 10.52
C VAL A 394 -10.13 -9.96 10.02
N SER A 395 -10.80 -9.55 8.96
CA SER A 395 -10.77 -8.17 8.49
C SER A 395 -12.13 -7.49 8.63
N ILE A 396 -12.15 -6.29 9.25
CA ILE A 396 -13.34 -5.45 9.40
C ILE A 396 -13.12 -4.17 8.60
N LEU A 397 -13.99 -3.93 7.63
CA LEU A 397 -14.02 -2.75 6.79
C LEU A 397 -15.15 -1.84 7.22
N VAL A 398 -14.85 -0.62 7.61
CA VAL A 398 -15.85 0.40 7.90
C VAL A 398 -16.07 1.26 6.67
N MET A 399 -17.31 1.40 6.25
CA MET A 399 -17.66 2.21 5.08
C MET A 399 -18.85 3.13 5.37
N THR A 400 -18.68 4.41 5.09
CA THR A 400 -19.72 5.42 5.26
C THR A 400 -20.53 5.56 3.97
N GLN A 401 -21.84 5.53 4.11
CA GLN A 401 -22.77 5.83 3.03
C GLN A 401 -23.11 7.32 2.99
N SER A 402 -23.26 7.87 1.80
CA SER A 402 -23.74 9.24 1.59
C SER A 402 -25.25 9.30 1.84
N GLY A 403 -25.71 10.38 2.46
CA GLY A 403 -27.10 10.52 2.94
C GLY A 403 -27.27 9.95 4.35
N MET A 404 -28.01 10.68 5.22
CA MET A 404 -28.21 10.25 6.61
C MET A 404 -29.49 9.47 6.79
N ILE A 405 -30.59 9.89 6.18
CA ILE A 405 -31.95 9.31 6.36
C ILE A 405 -32.63 9.23 4.99
N GLY A 406 -33.45 8.20 4.79
CA GLY A 406 -34.32 8.04 3.63
C GLY A 406 -33.76 7.22 2.48
N ALA A 407 -34.47 7.23 1.35
CA ALA A 407 -34.15 6.42 0.16
C ALA A 407 -32.90 6.88 -0.62
N GLY A 408 -32.35 8.05 -0.30
CA GLY A 408 -31.16 8.62 -0.97
C GLY A 408 -29.81 8.14 -0.44
N VAL A 409 -29.79 7.13 0.44
CA VAL A 409 -28.53 6.61 1.01
C VAL A 409 -27.81 5.73 -0.02
N THR A 410 -26.70 6.22 -0.53
CA THR A 410 -25.89 5.54 -1.55
C THR A 410 -24.47 5.32 -1.07
N SER A 411 -23.81 4.29 -1.59
CA SER A 411 -22.38 4.07 -1.38
C SER A 411 -21.59 4.62 -2.57
N PRO A 412 -20.51 5.37 -2.34
CA PRO A 412 -19.69 5.91 -3.44
C PRO A 412 -19.03 4.80 -4.25
N VAL A 413 -18.75 3.66 -3.63
CA VAL A 413 -18.19 2.46 -4.26
C VAL A 413 -18.91 1.24 -3.69
N ASP A 414 -19.27 0.29 -4.54
CA ASP A 414 -19.82 -0.99 -4.09
C ASP A 414 -18.67 -1.95 -3.77
N LEU A 415 -18.42 -2.16 -2.50
CA LEU A 415 -17.47 -3.14 -1.98
C LEU A 415 -18.17 -4.37 -1.37
N SER A 416 -19.50 -4.44 -1.44
CA SER A 416 -20.26 -5.53 -0.84
C SER A 416 -19.93 -6.90 -1.45
N TYR A 417 -19.47 -6.91 -2.71
CA TYR A 417 -19.04 -8.14 -3.37
C TYR A 417 -17.72 -8.71 -2.83
N LEU A 418 -16.85 -7.86 -2.25
CA LEU A 418 -15.58 -8.28 -1.64
C LEU A 418 -15.76 -8.89 -0.26
N ALA A 419 -16.77 -8.42 0.48
CA ALA A 419 -17.00 -8.86 1.86
C ALA A 419 -17.74 -10.20 1.91
N ASP A 420 -17.36 -11.04 2.88
CA ASP A 420 -18.05 -12.30 3.19
C ASP A 420 -19.27 -12.06 4.06
N THR A 421 -19.18 -11.12 5.00
CA THR A 421 -20.28 -10.66 5.84
C THR A 421 -20.52 -9.17 5.62
N VAL A 422 -21.79 -8.75 5.56
CA VAL A 422 -22.21 -7.35 5.48
C VAL A 422 -23.16 -7.03 6.61
N ILE A 423 -22.73 -6.13 7.50
CA ILE A 423 -23.51 -5.57 8.59
C ILE A 423 -23.96 -4.17 8.18
N LEU A 424 -25.26 -3.93 8.19
CA LEU A 424 -25.86 -2.67 7.80
C LEU A 424 -26.40 -1.93 9.02
N LEU A 425 -25.97 -0.69 9.20
CA LEU A 425 -26.50 0.24 10.20
C LEU A 425 -27.35 1.29 9.50
N ARG A 426 -28.50 1.65 10.10
CA ARG A 426 -29.44 2.64 9.56
C ARG A 426 -30.01 3.52 10.66
N TYR A 427 -30.30 4.77 10.30
CA TYR A 427 -31.20 5.59 11.10
C TYR A 427 -32.67 5.38 10.69
N PHE A 428 -33.56 5.41 11.65
CA PHE A 428 -34.98 5.45 11.42
C PHE A 428 -35.65 6.40 12.44
N GLU A 429 -36.81 6.94 12.09
CA GLU A 429 -37.57 7.80 12.97
C GLU A 429 -38.73 7.01 13.61
N ALA A 430 -38.84 7.06 14.92
CA ALA A 430 -39.93 6.46 15.64
C ALA A 430 -40.25 7.30 16.88
N HIS A 431 -41.54 7.60 17.12
CA HIS A 431 -42.04 8.39 18.27
C HIS A 431 -41.32 9.76 18.39
N SER A 432 -41.08 10.43 17.27
CA SER A 432 -40.35 11.72 17.18
C SER A 432 -38.88 11.66 17.69
N GLU A 433 -38.29 10.47 17.71
CA GLU A 433 -36.89 10.25 18.03
C GLU A 433 -36.15 9.65 16.83
N ILE A 434 -34.90 10.02 16.67
CA ILE A 434 -34.00 9.37 15.71
C ILE A 434 -33.35 8.17 16.41
N ARG A 435 -33.62 6.99 15.90
CA ARG A 435 -33.14 5.71 16.43
C ARG A 435 -32.22 5.02 15.42
N GLN A 436 -31.48 4.05 15.88
CA GLN A 436 -30.55 3.28 15.08
C GLN A 436 -30.99 1.82 14.96
N ALA A 437 -30.78 1.25 13.79
CA ALA A 437 -31.07 -0.15 13.52
C ALA A 437 -29.80 -0.85 12.98
N ILE A 438 -29.70 -2.13 13.28
CA ILE A 438 -28.65 -3.04 12.81
C ILE A 438 -29.28 -4.28 12.18
N SER A 439 -28.66 -4.74 11.08
CA SER A 439 -29.02 -6.01 10.44
C SER A 439 -27.82 -6.64 9.75
N VAL A 440 -27.80 -7.96 9.63
CA VAL A 440 -26.86 -8.70 8.78
C VAL A 440 -27.54 -9.00 7.45
N VAL A 441 -27.05 -8.37 6.39
CA VAL A 441 -27.67 -8.46 5.06
C VAL A 441 -27.11 -9.64 4.26
N LYS A 442 -25.85 -10.00 4.52
CA LYS A 442 -25.13 -11.04 3.80
C LYS A 442 -24.18 -11.77 4.74
N ARG A 443 -24.14 -13.08 4.64
CA ARG A 443 -23.07 -13.95 5.16
C ARG A 443 -22.85 -15.11 4.19
N ARG A 444 -21.61 -15.32 3.74
CA ARG A 444 -21.26 -16.39 2.80
C ARG A 444 -20.98 -17.73 3.50
N THR A 445 -20.49 -17.67 4.73
CA THR A 445 -19.91 -18.82 5.42
C THR A 445 -20.92 -19.63 6.23
N GLY A 446 -22.16 -19.15 6.36
CA GLY A 446 -23.17 -19.88 7.13
C GLY A 446 -24.49 -19.10 7.33
N PRO A 447 -25.39 -19.64 8.15
CA PRO A 447 -26.63 -18.96 8.48
C PRO A 447 -26.37 -17.73 9.36
N HIS A 448 -27.26 -16.76 9.26
CA HIS A 448 -27.30 -15.57 10.10
C HIS A 448 -28.77 -15.21 10.41
N GLU A 449 -28.96 -14.42 11.42
CA GLU A 449 -30.30 -13.88 11.74
C GLU A 449 -30.65 -12.80 10.70
N ARG A 450 -31.87 -12.86 10.16
CA ARG A 450 -32.34 -11.92 9.12
C ARG A 450 -33.18 -10.78 9.67
N SER A 451 -33.35 -10.71 10.99
CA SER A 451 -34.11 -9.63 11.61
C SER A 451 -33.38 -8.29 11.54
N ILE A 452 -34.15 -7.22 11.58
CA ILE A 452 -33.65 -5.87 11.83
C ILE A 452 -33.88 -5.61 13.31
N ARG A 453 -32.80 -5.28 14.04
CA ARG A 453 -32.86 -5.01 15.49
C ARG A 453 -32.55 -3.55 15.78
N GLU A 454 -33.07 -3.02 16.87
CA GLU A 454 -32.69 -1.71 17.36
C GLU A 454 -31.28 -1.74 17.91
N LEU A 455 -30.49 -0.69 17.63
CA LEU A 455 -29.13 -0.49 18.10
C LEU A 455 -29.12 0.70 19.08
N TYR A 456 -28.65 0.49 20.29
CA TYR A 456 -28.46 1.53 21.28
C TYR A 456 -26.95 1.84 21.43
N LEU A 457 -26.64 3.13 21.39
CA LEU A 457 -25.31 3.67 21.62
C LEU A 457 -25.38 4.65 22.78
N ASP A 458 -24.79 4.30 23.89
CA ASP A 458 -24.73 5.14 25.09
C ASP A 458 -23.37 5.06 25.79
N SER A 459 -23.20 5.70 26.92
CA SER A 459 -21.97 5.66 27.71
C SER A 459 -21.62 4.25 28.23
N GLY A 460 -22.55 3.30 28.21
CA GLY A 460 -22.32 1.89 28.51
C GLY A 460 -21.88 1.07 27.34
N GLY A 461 -21.68 1.69 26.15
CA GLY A 461 -21.26 1.04 24.93
C GLY A 461 -22.41 0.73 23.96
N ILE A 462 -22.27 -0.42 23.26
CA ILE A 462 -23.30 -0.91 22.32
C ILE A 462 -24.22 -1.92 23.02
N ARG A 463 -25.52 -1.77 22.79
CA ARG A 463 -26.54 -2.79 23.13
C ARG A 463 -27.42 -3.05 21.91
N ILE A 464 -27.78 -4.31 21.70
CA ILE A 464 -28.68 -4.74 20.63
C ILE A 464 -30.03 -5.06 21.25
N GLY A 465 -31.09 -4.40 20.77
CA GLY A 465 -32.45 -4.58 21.24
C GLY A 465 -33.20 -5.74 20.58
N ALA A 466 -34.48 -5.78 20.81
CA ALA A 466 -35.40 -6.73 20.20
C ALA A 466 -35.54 -6.48 18.68
N PRO A 467 -35.97 -7.48 17.89
CA PRO A 467 -36.37 -7.27 16.51
C PRO A 467 -37.44 -6.21 16.34
N LEU A 468 -37.31 -5.35 15.34
CA LEU A 468 -38.22 -4.26 15.01
C LEU A 468 -39.43 -4.80 14.21
N THR A 469 -40.26 -5.65 14.88
CA THR A 469 -41.39 -6.32 14.22
C THR A 469 -42.54 -5.39 13.84
N GLU A 470 -42.64 -4.24 14.54
CA GLU A 470 -43.71 -3.25 14.32
C GLU A 470 -43.39 -2.26 13.20
N PHE A 471 -42.16 -2.30 12.67
CA PHE A 471 -41.71 -1.40 11.63
C PHE A 471 -41.35 -2.18 10.34
N SER A 472 -41.83 -1.67 9.22
CA SER A 472 -41.42 -2.10 7.89
C SER A 472 -40.77 -0.94 7.13
N GLY A 473 -39.93 -1.24 6.15
CA GLY A 473 -39.23 -0.22 5.35
C GLY A 473 -38.06 0.50 6.00
N VAL A 474 -37.56 0.01 7.16
CA VAL A 474 -36.37 0.56 7.84
C VAL A 474 -35.16 0.62 6.90
N ILE A 475 -34.94 -0.41 6.11
CA ILE A 475 -33.81 -0.48 5.16
C ILE A 475 -34.03 0.40 3.92
N SER A 476 -35.26 0.42 3.40
CA SER A 476 -35.61 1.22 2.21
C SER A 476 -35.75 2.71 2.50
N GLY A 477 -35.83 3.11 3.77
CA GLY A 477 -36.07 4.49 4.20
C GLY A 477 -37.51 4.95 4.00
N GLN A 478 -38.42 4.03 3.67
CA GLN A 478 -39.86 4.26 3.62
C GLN A 478 -40.51 3.56 4.81
N LEU A 479 -40.36 4.17 5.98
CA LEU A 479 -40.81 3.58 7.23
C LEU A 479 -42.33 3.54 7.29
N VAL A 480 -42.89 2.36 7.58
CA VAL A 480 -44.32 2.14 7.87
C VAL A 480 -44.42 1.48 9.24
N TYR A 481 -45.18 2.11 10.14
CA TYR A 481 -45.52 1.55 11.45
C TYR A 481 -46.78 0.71 11.32
N SER A 482 -46.72 -0.55 11.72
CA SER A 482 -47.84 -1.50 11.68
C SER A 482 -48.26 -2.01 13.05
N GLY A 483 -47.78 -1.37 14.13
CA GLY A 483 -48.15 -1.72 15.50
C GLY A 483 -49.59 -1.37 15.84
N SER A 484 -50.17 -2.06 16.81
CA SER A 484 -51.60 -1.96 17.20
C SER A 484 -51.96 -0.74 18.07
N ASP A 485 -50.99 0.05 18.50
CA ASP A 485 -51.26 1.28 19.28
C ASP A 485 -51.52 2.48 18.36
N LEU A 486 -52.66 2.43 17.66
CA LEU A 486 -53.31 3.62 17.18
C LEU A 486 -53.68 4.45 18.40
N ILE A 487 -53.08 5.62 18.56
CA ILE A 487 -53.52 6.67 19.48
C ILE A 487 -55.01 6.88 19.26
N SER A 488 -55.82 6.39 20.17
CA SER A 488 -57.21 6.80 20.24
C SER A 488 -57.22 8.31 20.52
N PRO A 489 -57.85 9.14 19.69
CA PRO A 489 -57.95 10.56 19.99
C PRO A 489 -59.03 10.73 21.07
N THR A 490 -58.68 10.49 22.34
CA THR A 490 -59.46 10.92 23.47
C THR A 490 -59.04 12.33 23.87
N GLY A 491 -59.38 13.27 23.05
CA GLY A 491 -59.54 14.66 23.50
C GLY A 491 -60.91 14.83 24.04
N PRO A 492 -61.13 15.55 25.16
CA PRO A 492 -62.46 15.75 25.76
C PRO A 492 -63.33 16.53 24.76
N ARG A 493 -64.43 15.94 24.36
CA ARG A 493 -65.56 16.66 23.73
C ARG A 493 -66.21 17.54 24.78
N ASP A 494 -65.89 18.82 24.81
CA ASP A 494 -66.66 19.82 25.48
C ASP A 494 -68.12 19.86 24.91
N ARG A 495 -69.03 19.35 25.66
CA ARG A 495 -70.44 19.61 25.49
C ARG A 495 -70.75 21.02 26.06
N ALA A 496 -70.85 21.97 25.17
CA ALA A 496 -71.56 23.22 25.47
C ALA A 496 -72.62 23.44 24.39
N SER A 497 -73.70 22.76 24.57
CA SER A 497 -74.98 23.19 23.96
C SER A 497 -75.57 24.20 24.86
N THR A 498 -75.57 25.47 24.55
CA THR A 498 -76.42 26.45 25.19
C THR A 498 -77.44 26.91 24.17
N ASN A 499 -78.67 26.56 24.49
CA ASN A 499 -79.89 27.16 23.94
C ASN A 499 -79.83 28.68 24.05
N LEU A 500 -80.20 29.37 22.97
CA LEU A 500 -80.90 30.67 23.08
C LEU A 500 -81.86 30.75 21.92
N GLU A 501 -83.17 30.56 22.34
CA GLU A 501 -84.27 31.13 21.63
C GLU A 501 -84.33 32.64 21.91
N GLN A 502 -84.43 33.43 20.89
CA GLN A 502 -85.36 34.49 20.55
C GLN A 502 -84.89 35.33 19.37
#